data_2bcde6f31a5bf2b9391653aabf0f1b73
#
_entry.id   2bcde6f31a5bf2b9391653aabf0f1b73
#
_cell.length_a   1.000
_cell.length_b   1.000
_cell.length_c   1.000
_cell.angle_alpha   90.00
_cell.angle_beta   90.00
_cell.angle_gamma   90.00
#
_symmetry.space_group_name_H-M   'P 1'
#
loop_
_entity.id
_entity.type
_entity.pdbx_description
1 polymer ?
#
loop_
_entity_poly.entity_id
_entity_poly.type
_entity_poly.pdbx_seq_one_letter_code
_entity_poly.pdbx_strand_id
1 'polypeptide(L)'
;MLIDPFARRIAYLRLSVTDFCNYRCVYCLPDGYQGCGSADELSLAEIRTLVAAFAACGTEKIRLTGGEPTLRADIADIIRICASTPGIQKVALTTNGHRLAEHYPALLDAGIDQINLSVDSFRAATFQRLTGKNHLPALLATIDALLARGYHHLKLNALLMRDSATELYEDTLAYLKTRPVTMRYIELMQTGDNAALYQRAHISACLLYTSPSPRD
;
A
#
# COMPACT_ATOMS: atom_id res chain seq x y z
N MET A 1 -6.42 5.87 -26.06
CA MET A 1 -6.55 6.54 -24.74
C MET A 1 -7.89 6.15 -24.13
N LEU A 2 -7.90 5.68 -22.88
CA LEU A 2 -9.13 5.35 -22.16
C LEU A 2 -9.73 6.63 -21.55
N ILE A 3 -10.95 6.94 -21.94
CA ILE A 3 -11.70 8.11 -21.46
C ILE A 3 -13.10 7.62 -21.06
N ASP A 4 -13.58 8.02 -19.90
CA ASP A 4 -14.91 7.67 -19.43
C ASP A 4 -15.99 8.62 -19.99
N PRO A 5 -17.29 8.32 -19.77
CA PRO A 5 -18.40 9.18 -20.26
C PRO A 5 -18.38 10.62 -19.70
N PHE A 6 -17.59 10.89 -18.66
CA PHE A 6 -17.42 12.22 -18.04
C PHE A 6 -16.16 12.93 -18.54
N ALA A 7 -15.55 12.48 -19.63
CA ALA A 7 -14.28 13.00 -20.20
C ALA A 7 -13.05 12.88 -19.27
N ARG A 8 -13.10 12.00 -18.26
CA ARG A 8 -11.95 11.75 -17.38
C ARG A 8 -11.01 10.77 -18.04
N ARG A 9 -9.73 11.14 -18.13
CA ARG A 9 -8.67 10.26 -18.65
C ARG A 9 -8.30 9.20 -17.62
N ILE A 10 -8.30 7.94 -17.99
CA ILE A 10 -7.90 6.81 -17.16
C ILE A 10 -6.45 6.45 -17.48
N ALA A 11 -5.51 7.18 -16.84
CA ALA A 11 -4.07 7.00 -17.04
C ALA A 11 -3.41 6.15 -15.93
N TYR A 12 -4.19 5.59 -15.01
CA TYR A 12 -3.71 4.87 -13.83
C TYR A 12 -4.36 3.50 -13.72
N LEU A 13 -3.52 2.47 -13.64
CA LEU A 13 -3.93 1.08 -13.41
C LEU A 13 -3.47 0.61 -12.03
N ARG A 14 -4.38 -0.03 -11.30
CA ARG A 14 -4.03 -0.86 -10.13
C ARG A 14 -4.10 -2.32 -10.56
N LEU A 15 -2.99 -3.03 -10.41
CA LEU A 15 -2.85 -4.42 -10.77
C LEU A 15 -2.61 -5.26 -9.52
N SER A 16 -3.59 -6.09 -9.16
CA SER A 16 -3.42 -7.15 -8.16
C SER A 16 -2.61 -8.27 -8.80
N VAL A 17 -1.48 -8.60 -8.20
CA VAL A 17 -0.57 -9.65 -8.73
C VAL A 17 -0.65 -10.95 -7.94
N THR A 18 -1.29 -10.93 -6.78
CA THR A 18 -1.54 -12.10 -5.94
C THR A 18 -2.71 -11.81 -4.99
N ASP A 19 -3.45 -12.83 -4.62
CA ASP A 19 -4.46 -12.74 -3.56
C ASP A 19 -3.90 -13.16 -2.20
N PHE A 20 -2.74 -13.82 -2.19
CA PHE A 20 -2.10 -14.27 -0.96
C PHE A 20 -1.59 -13.11 -0.11
N CYS A 21 -1.90 -13.16 1.20
CA CYS A 21 -1.41 -12.20 2.19
C CYS A 21 -0.98 -12.93 3.46
N ASN A 22 0.14 -12.51 4.03
CA ASN A 22 0.68 -13.06 5.27
C ASN A 22 0.18 -12.32 6.53
N TYR A 23 -0.67 -11.29 6.38
CA TYR A 23 -1.31 -10.57 7.48
C TYR A 23 -2.77 -11.02 7.68
N ARG A 24 -3.32 -10.67 8.86
CA ARG A 24 -4.71 -10.90 9.25
C ARG A 24 -5.32 -9.61 9.75
N CYS A 25 -5.28 -8.57 8.90
CA CYS A 25 -5.81 -7.27 9.30
C CYS A 25 -7.30 -7.37 9.55
N VAL A 26 -7.73 -6.88 10.73
CA VAL A 26 -9.11 -7.00 11.23
C VAL A 26 -10.16 -6.37 10.30
N TYR A 27 -9.73 -5.48 9.42
CA TYR A 27 -10.58 -4.77 8.45
C TYR A 27 -10.51 -5.33 7.03
N CYS A 28 -9.63 -6.31 6.75
CA CYS A 28 -9.40 -6.84 5.40
C CYS A 28 -9.57 -8.36 5.36
N LEU A 29 -8.70 -9.11 6.03
CA LEU A 29 -8.67 -10.57 6.08
C LEU A 29 -8.58 -11.04 7.55
N PRO A 30 -9.63 -10.86 8.38
CA PRO A 30 -9.57 -11.16 9.81
C PRO A 30 -9.26 -12.63 10.09
N ASP A 31 -9.72 -13.54 9.24
CA ASP A 31 -9.45 -14.98 9.35
C ASP A 31 -8.16 -15.41 8.63
N GLY A 32 -7.44 -14.45 8.02
CA GLY A 32 -6.31 -14.68 7.16
C GLY A 32 -6.71 -15.17 5.76
N TYR A 33 -5.71 -15.38 4.91
CA TYR A 33 -5.95 -15.91 3.56
C TYR A 33 -6.42 -17.37 3.62
N GLN A 34 -7.54 -17.66 2.98
CA GLN A 34 -8.18 -18.98 2.96
C GLN A 34 -8.10 -19.67 1.58
N GLY A 35 -7.38 -19.08 0.61
CA GLY A 35 -7.28 -19.62 -0.74
C GLY A 35 -6.30 -20.80 -0.87
N CYS A 36 -6.37 -21.50 -1.99
CA CYS A 36 -5.61 -22.71 -2.28
C CYS A 36 -4.20 -22.49 -2.86
N GLY A 37 -3.68 -21.24 -2.87
CA GLY A 37 -2.33 -20.93 -3.37
C GLY A 37 -2.29 -20.24 -4.74
N SER A 38 -1.12 -20.25 -5.37
CA SER A 38 -0.77 -19.44 -6.55
C SER A 38 -1.30 -19.95 -7.90
N ALA A 39 -2.17 -20.95 -7.92
CA ALA A 39 -2.58 -21.61 -9.18
C ALA A 39 -3.27 -20.65 -10.19
N ASP A 40 -3.84 -19.55 -9.71
CA ASP A 40 -4.57 -18.54 -10.52
C ASP A 40 -3.80 -17.21 -10.66
N GLU A 41 -2.52 -17.17 -10.29
CA GLU A 41 -1.72 -15.95 -10.45
C GLU A 41 -1.30 -15.76 -11.91
N LEU A 42 -1.39 -14.50 -12.38
CA LEU A 42 -0.89 -14.15 -13.71
C LEU A 42 0.61 -14.46 -13.85
N SER A 43 0.98 -15.14 -14.90
CA SER A 43 2.37 -15.36 -15.30
C SER A 43 3.05 -14.06 -15.76
N LEU A 44 4.38 -14.01 -15.77
CA LEU A 44 5.13 -12.86 -16.29
C LEU A 44 4.77 -12.54 -17.76
N ALA A 45 4.45 -13.55 -18.58
CA ALA A 45 4.04 -13.36 -19.97
C ALA A 45 2.67 -12.68 -20.08
N GLU A 46 1.72 -13.10 -19.27
CA GLU A 46 0.38 -12.49 -19.19
C GLU A 46 0.45 -11.07 -18.65
N ILE A 47 1.25 -10.83 -17.59
CA ILE A 47 1.47 -9.47 -17.06
C ILE A 47 2.09 -8.58 -18.13
N ARG A 48 3.07 -9.04 -18.89
CA ARG A 48 3.67 -8.28 -19.98
C ARG A 48 2.63 -7.89 -21.03
N THR A 49 1.80 -8.84 -21.45
CA THR A 49 0.74 -8.60 -22.42
C THR A 49 -0.28 -7.59 -21.92
N LEU A 50 -0.72 -7.74 -20.67
CA LEU A 50 -1.68 -6.86 -20.01
C LEU A 50 -1.13 -5.44 -19.90
N VAL A 51 0.10 -5.28 -19.39
CA VAL A 51 0.74 -3.97 -19.21
C VAL A 51 0.94 -3.27 -20.54
N ALA A 52 1.38 -3.98 -21.59
CA ALA A 52 1.54 -3.44 -22.94
C ALA A 52 0.18 -2.96 -23.51
N ALA A 53 -0.88 -3.74 -23.35
CA ALA A 53 -2.21 -3.38 -23.81
C ALA A 53 -2.74 -2.11 -23.12
N PHE A 54 -2.59 -2.00 -21.80
CA PHE A 54 -3.00 -0.80 -21.06
C PHE A 54 -2.13 0.42 -21.42
N ALA A 55 -0.82 0.24 -21.61
CA ALA A 55 0.06 1.31 -22.06
C ALA A 55 -0.35 1.83 -23.44
N ALA A 56 -0.66 0.95 -24.41
CA ALA A 56 -1.19 1.32 -25.71
C ALA A 56 -2.53 2.09 -25.62
N CYS A 57 -3.33 1.80 -24.59
CA CYS A 57 -4.55 2.54 -24.27
C CYS A 57 -4.32 3.86 -23.52
N GLY A 58 -3.05 4.24 -23.24
CA GLY A 58 -2.70 5.51 -22.60
C GLY A 58 -2.57 5.47 -21.08
N THR A 59 -2.41 4.29 -20.48
CA THR A 59 -1.99 4.16 -19.09
C THR A 59 -0.55 4.61 -18.92
N GLU A 60 -0.29 5.46 -17.96
CA GLU A 60 1.04 6.03 -17.67
C GLU A 60 1.57 5.60 -16.31
N LYS A 61 0.69 5.17 -15.42
CA LYS A 61 1.05 4.76 -14.06
C LYS A 61 0.48 3.41 -13.72
N ILE A 62 1.32 2.52 -13.20
CA ILE A 62 0.90 1.22 -12.66
C ILE A 62 1.19 1.19 -11.17
N ARG A 63 0.22 0.68 -10.40
CA ARG A 63 0.41 0.34 -9.00
C ARG A 63 0.22 -1.14 -8.81
N LEU A 64 1.28 -1.80 -8.43
CA LEU A 64 1.26 -3.20 -8.03
C LEU A 64 0.70 -3.32 -6.61
N THR A 65 -0.22 -4.23 -6.43
CA THR A 65 -0.90 -4.52 -5.18
C THR A 65 -1.30 -6.00 -5.16
N GLY A 66 -2.20 -6.39 -4.27
CA GLY A 66 -2.73 -7.74 -4.16
C GLY A 66 -3.22 -7.98 -2.75
N GLY A 67 -3.04 -9.18 -2.26
CA GLY A 67 -2.88 -9.45 -0.86
C GLY A 67 -1.59 -8.78 -0.39
N GLU A 68 -0.47 -9.48 -0.46
CA GLU A 68 0.86 -8.87 -0.24
C GLU A 68 1.78 -9.16 -1.43
N PRO A 69 2.04 -8.20 -2.32
CA PRO A 69 2.78 -8.43 -3.57
C PRO A 69 4.23 -8.86 -3.35
N THR A 70 4.87 -8.50 -2.22
CA THR A 70 6.25 -8.91 -1.94
C THR A 70 6.38 -10.39 -1.55
N LEU A 71 5.29 -11.12 -1.46
CA LEU A 71 5.31 -12.58 -1.29
C LEU A 71 5.55 -13.32 -2.60
N ARG A 72 5.29 -12.69 -3.74
CA ARG A 72 5.70 -13.24 -5.04
C ARG A 72 7.21 -13.19 -5.19
N ALA A 73 7.81 -14.35 -5.51
CA ALA A 73 9.25 -14.45 -5.70
C ALA A 73 9.76 -13.63 -6.90
N ASP A 74 8.91 -13.45 -7.91
CA ASP A 74 9.19 -12.74 -9.16
C ASP A 74 8.74 -11.26 -9.17
N ILE A 75 8.44 -10.68 -8.00
CA ILE A 75 7.95 -9.29 -7.90
C ILE A 75 8.89 -8.27 -8.55
N ALA A 76 10.20 -8.46 -8.45
CA ALA A 76 11.18 -7.58 -9.09
C ALA A 76 11.11 -7.67 -10.63
N ASP A 77 10.84 -8.86 -11.18
CA ASP A 77 10.67 -9.04 -12.63
C ASP A 77 9.37 -8.39 -13.11
N ILE A 78 8.29 -8.47 -12.32
CA ILE A 78 7.04 -7.77 -12.60
C ILE A 78 7.26 -6.25 -12.65
N ILE A 79 7.99 -5.69 -11.67
CA ILE A 79 8.33 -4.27 -11.65
C ILE A 79 9.14 -3.90 -12.90
N ARG A 80 10.14 -4.71 -13.26
CA ARG A 80 10.98 -4.47 -14.45
C ARG A 80 10.17 -4.51 -15.74
N ILE A 81 9.21 -5.44 -15.86
CA ILE A 81 8.27 -5.48 -16.99
C ILE A 81 7.48 -4.17 -17.06
N CYS A 82 6.91 -3.72 -15.95
CA CYS A 82 6.15 -2.47 -15.91
C CYS A 82 7.03 -1.26 -16.26
N ALA A 83 8.21 -1.14 -15.66
CA ALA A 83 9.11 0.00 -15.84
C ALA A 83 9.70 0.07 -17.26
N SER A 84 9.92 -1.07 -17.91
CA SER A 84 10.46 -1.14 -19.29
C SER A 84 9.40 -1.02 -20.38
N THR A 85 8.11 -1.04 -20.05
CA THR A 85 7.04 -0.95 -21.06
C THR A 85 6.91 0.49 -21.57
N PRO A 86 7.05 0.74 -22.90
CA PRO A 86 6.88 2.06 -23.47
C PRO A 86 5.51 2.66 -23.12
N GLY A 87 5.51 3.93 -22.68
CA GLY A 87 4.30 4.64 -22.28
C GLY A 87 4.06 4.61 -20.77
N ILE A 88 4.61 3.67 -20.03
CA ILE A 88 4.56 3.66 -18.58
C ILE A 88 5.63 4.62 -18.02
N GLN A 89 5.22 5.59 -17.23
CA GLN A 89 6.07 6.63 -16.66
C GLN A 89 6.35 6.42 -15.16
N LYS A 90 5.46 5.69 -14.48
CA LYS A 90 5.58 5.45 -13.03
C LYS A 90 5.12 4.08 -12.63
N VAL A 91 5.95 3.40 -11.84
CA VAL A 91 5.61 2.12 -11.19
C VAL A 91 5.59 2.32 -9.68
N ALA A 92 4.48 1.98 -9.05
CA ALA A 92 4.29 2.08 -7.61
C ALA A 92 3.97 0.70 -7.03
N LEU A 93 4.39 0.48 -5.79
CA LEU A 93 4.06 -0.72 -5.01
C LEU A 93 3.26 -0.32 -3.77
N THR A 94 2.25 -1.11 -3.41
CA THR A 94 1.59 -1.03 -2.10
C THR A 94 1.86 -2.34 -1.37
N THR A 95 2.44 -2.25 -0.18
CA THR A 95 2.90 -3.41 0.59
C THR A 95 2.69 -3.21 2.10
N ASN A 96 2.52 -4.29 2.83
CA ASN A 96 2.56 -4.29 4.29
C ASN A 96 4.00 -4.21 4.84
N GLY A 97 5.00 -4.27 3.96
CA GLY A 97 6.41 -4.10 4.29
C GLY A 97 7.07 -5.28 4.99
N HIS A 98 6.37 -6.41 5.20
CA HIS A 98 6.90 -7.54 5.97
C HIS A 98 8.22 -8.08 5.40
N ARG A 99 8.34 -8.15 4.09
CA ARG A 99 9.56 -8.61 3.39
C ARG A 99 10.34 -7.48 2.72
N LEU A 100 9.99 -6.24 2.98
CA LEU A 100 10.57 -5.11 2.27
C LEU A 100 12.08 -4.97 2.54
N ALA A 101 12.55 -5.25 3.75
CA ALA A 101 13.97 -5.23 4.09
C ALA A 101 14.81 -6.16 3.20
N GLU A 102 14.25 -7.31 2.83
CA GLU A 102 14.91 -8.30 1.96
C GLU A 102 14.88 -7.87 0.49
N HIS A 103 13.77 -7.29 0.06
CA HIS A 103 13.49 -7.07 -1.37
C HIS A 103 13.87 -5.69 -1.88
N TYR A 104 13.93 -4.65 -1.02
CA TYR A 104 14.04 -3.28 -1.51
C TYR A 104 15.25 -3.02 -2.46
N PRO A 105 16.43 -3.65 -2.30
CA PRO A 105 17.50 -3.42 -3.26
C PRO A 105 17.08 -3.85 -4.67
N ALA A 106 16.54 -5.08 -4.81
CA ALA A 106 16.08 -5.60 -6.09
C ALA A 106 14.89 -4.82 -6.67
N LEU A 107 14.01 -4.27 -5.81
CA LEU A 107 12.89 -3.43 -6.25
C LEU A 107 13.39 -2.09 -6.81
N LEU A 108 14.40 -1.47 -6.17
CA LEU A 108 15.03 -0.24 -6.67
C LEU A 108 15.74 -0.47 -8.00
N ASP A 109 16.52 -1.54 -8.11
CA ASP A 109 17.21 -1.93 -9.34
C ASP A 109 16.23 -2.29 -10.48
N ALA A 110 15.04 -2.76 -10.14
CA ALA A 110 13.98 -3.05 -11.11
C ALA A 110 13.23 -1.81 -11.61
N GLY A 111 13.44 -0.64 -11.02
CA GLY A 111 12.85 0.63 -11.44
C GLY A 111 11.56 1.00 -10.74
N ILE A 112 11.41 0.66 -9.44
CA ILE A 112 10.27 1.13 -8.64
C ILE A 112 10.38 2.64 -8.35
N ASP A 113 9.34 3.41 -8.69
CA ASP A 113 9.32 4.86 -8.44
C ASP A 113 8.74 5.21 -7.07
N GLN A 114 7.77 4.46 -6.58
CA GLN A 114 7.05 4.81 -5.36
C GLN A 114 6.66 3.59 -4.54
N ILE A 115 6.95 3.61 -3.25
CA ILE A 115 6.52 2.59 -2.30
C ILE A 115 5.50 3.20 -1.33
N ASN A 116 4.34 2.55 -1.23
CA ASN A 116 3.34 2.86 -0.22
C ASN A 116 3.34 1.73 0.81
N LEU A 117 3.62 2.08 2.05
CA LEU A 117 3.68 1.16 3.18
C LEU A 117 2.43 1.29 4.04
N SER A 118 1.85 0.17 4.42
CA SER A 118 0.76 0.15 5.40
C SER A 118 1.33 0.21 6.82
N VAL A 119 1.03 1.29 7.54
CA VAL A 119 1.45 1.53 8.93
C VAL A 119 0.24 2.01 9.72
N ASP A 120 -0.58 1.09 10.20
CA ASP A 120 -1.86 1.39 10.86
C ASP A 120 -1.71 1.87 12.31
N SER A 121 -0.52 1.80 12.88
CA SER A 121 -0.17 2.37 14.18
C SER A 121 1.35 2.44 14.32
N PHE A 122 1.83 3.38 15.12
CA PHE A 122 3.23 3.47 15.57
C PHE A 122 3.46 2.81 16.94
N ARG A 123 2.43 2.20 17.53
CA ARG A 123 2.52 1.45 18.79
C ARG A 123 2.41 -0.05 18.51
N ALA A 124 3.40 -0.80 19.00
CA ALA A 124 3.53 -2.24 18.68
C ALA A 124 2.27 -3.04 19.06
N ALA A 125 1.67 -2.78 20.22
CA ALA A 125 0.46 -3.48 20.68
C ALA A 125 -0.75 -3.19 19.77
N THR A 126 -0.98 -1.92 19.40
CA THR A 126 -2.06 -1.53 18.49
C THR A 126 -1.82 -2.07 17.08
N PHE A 127 -0.59 -1.97 16.57
CA PHE A 127 -0.22 -2.52 15.27
C PHE A 127 -0.48 -4.03 15.23
N GLN A 128 -0.04 -4.78 16.26
CA GLN A 128 -0.28 -6.22 16.36
C GLN A 128 -1.77 -6.55 16.43
N ARG A 129 -2.55 -5.81 17.19
CA ARG A 129 -4.00 -5.97 17.29
C ARG A 129 -4.70 -5.76 15.94
N LEU A 130 -4.29 -4.73 15.18
CA LEU A 130 -4.90 -4.39 13.89
C LEU A 130 -4.48 -5.33 12.76
N THR A 131 -3.22 -5.78 12.74
CA THR A 131 -2.64 -6.51 11.60
C THR A 131 -2.43 -8.00 11.86
N GLY A 132 -2.54 -8.44 13.11
CA GLY A 132 -2.21 -9.82 13.53
C GLY A 132 -0.70 -10.13 13.53
N LYS A 133 0.19 -9.12 13.43
CA LYS A 133 1.64 -9.31 13.33
C LYS A 133 2.42 -8.39 14.25
N ASN A 134 3.42 -8.93 14.92
CA ASN A 134 4.39 -8.16 15.69
C ASN A 134 5.61 -7.80 14.82
N HIS A 135 5.43 -6.90 13.85
CA HIS A 135 6.46 -6.57 12.86
C HIS A 135 6.81 -5.08 12.81
N LEU A 136 6.15 -4.25 13.57
CA LEU A 136 6.33 -2.79 13.53
C LEU A 136 7.78 -2.32 13.71
N PRO A 137 8.59 -2.84 14.67
CA PRO A 137 9.96 -2.38 14.82
C PRO A 137 10.82 -2.60 13.58
N ALA A 138 10.71 -3.77 12.95
CA ALA A 138 11.43 -4.09 11.72
C ALA A 138 10.95 -3.23 10.54
N LEU A 139 9.66 -2.94 10.45
CA LEU A 139 9.09 -2.06 9.43
C LEU A 139 9.62 -0.63 9.56
N LEU A 140 9.63 -0.07 10.77
CA LEU A 140 10.14 1.28 11.01
C LEU A 140 11.65 1.37 10.73
N ALA A 141 12.43 0.36 11.12
CA ALA A 141 13.85 0.27 10.79
C ALA A 141 14.08 0.22 9.26
N THR A 142 13.21 -0.47 8.52
CA THR A 142 13.29 -0.52 7.05
C THR A 142 12.99 0.85 6.42
N ILE A 143 12.03 1.60 6.96
CA ILE A 143 11.75 2.97 6.52
C ILE A 143 12.99 3.85 6.73
N ASP A 144 13.60 3.79 7.92
CA ASP A 144 14.79 4.57 8.24
C ASP A 144 15.98 4.20 7.34
N ALA A 145 16.15 2.91 7.03
CA ALA A 145 17.20 2.45 6.10
C ALA A 145 16.98 2.94 4.66
N LEU A 146 15.76 2.99 4.17
CA LEU A 146 15.40 3.53 2.85
C LEU A 146 15.68 5.04 2.80
N LEU A 147 15.28 5.79 3.82
CA LEU A 147 15.54 7.23 3.91
C LEU A 147 17.03 7.54 3.98
N ALA A 148 17.80 6.78 4.75
CA ALA A 148 19.25 6.93 4.84
C ALA A 148 19.97 6.68 3.51
N ARG A 149 19.37 5.91 2.59
CA ARG A 149 19.85 5.72 1.20
C ARG A 149 19.38 6.78 0.22
N GLY A 150 18.68 7.81 0.69
CA GLY A 150 18.15 8.89 -0.15
C GLY A 150 16.85 8.52 -0.90
N TYR A 151 16.18 7.41 -0.56
CA TYR A 151 14.91 7.08 -1.15
C TYR A 151 13.76 7.81 -0.44
N HIS A 152 13.27 8.90 -1.05
CA HIS A 152 12.24 9.77 -0.45
C HIS A 152 10.84 9.58 -1.03
N HIS A 153 10.65 8.63 -1.96
CA HIS A 153 9.36 8.36 -2.57
C HIS A 153 8.50 7.38 -1.77
N LEU A 154 8.57 7.51 -0.44
CA LEU A 154 7.79 6.73 0.52
C LEU A 154 6.49 7.45 0.88
N LYS A 155 5.40 6.69 0.89
CA LYS A 155 4.12 7.12 1.47
C LYS A 155 3.66 6.07 2.47
N LEU A 156 3.25 6.53 3.63
CA LEU A 156 2.65 5.69 4.65
C LEU A 156 1.13 5.78 4.53
N ASN A 157 0.46 4.65 4.56
CA ASN A 157 -0.99 4.58 4.58
C ASN A 157 -1.42 4.01 5.93
N ALA A 158 -2.42 4.59 6.55
CA ALA A 158 -3.04 4.02 7.75
C ALA A 158 -4.55 4.10 7.64
N LEU A 159 -5.21 3.04 8.08
CA LEU A 159 -6.66 3.01 8.20
C LEU A 159 -7.07 3.70 9.51
N LEU A 160 -8.01 4.64 9.38
CA LEU A 160 -8.60 5.29 10.56
C LEU A 160 -9.64 4.36 11.18
N MET A 161 -9.37 3.99 12.43
CA MET A 161 -10.30 3.23 13.27
C MET A 161 -10.64 4.08 14.50
N ARG A 162 -11.91 4.14 14.88
CA ARG A 162 -12.42 4.99 15.97
C ARG A 162 -11.64 4.86 17.27
N ASP A 163 -11.24 3.64 17.62
CA ASP A 163 -10.56 3.31 18.88
C ASP A 163 -9.05 3.63 18.89
N SER A 164 -8.47 3.97 17.74
CA SER A 164 -7.04 4.26 17.60
C SER A 164 -6.73 5.55 16.83
N ALA A 165 -7.74 6.28 16.34
CA ALA A 165 -7.53 7.44 15.48
C ALA A 165 -6.73 8.56 16.15
N THR A 166 -7.04 8.91 17.42
CA THR A 166 -6.34 9.95 18.17
C THR A 166 -4.88 9.57 18.39
N GLU A 167 -4.64 8.34 18.89
CA GLU A 167 -3.30 7.79 19.07
C GLU A 167 -2.49 7.83 17.76
N LEU A 168 -3.08 7.35 16.68
CA LEU A 168 -2.45 7.33 15.37
C LEU A 168 -2.10 8.74 14.89
N TYR A 169 -2.97 9.71 15.09
CA TYR A 169 -2.74 11.10 14.67
C TYR A 169 -1.57 11.74 15.43
N GLU A 170 -1.57 11.64 16.77
CA GLU A 170 -0.51 12.17 17.64
C GLU A 170 0.85 11.54 17.32
N ASP A 171 0.91 10.22 17.23
CA ASP A 171 2.12 9.48 16.92
C ASP A 171 2.62 9.79 15.49
N THR A 172 1.71 9.98 14.53
CA THR A 172 2.07 10.41 13.18
C THR A 172 2.73 11.78 13.19
N LEU A 173 2.16 12.76 13.90
CA LEU A 173 2.76 14.10 13.98
C LEU A 173 4.17 14.05 14.58
N ALA A 174 4.36 13.23 15.62
CA ALA A 174 5.69 13.04 16.21
C ALA A 174 6.66 12.38 15.22
N TYR A 175 6.21 11.37 14.47
CA TYR A 175 7.03 10.65 13.50
C TYR A 175 7.45 11.52 12.32
N LEU A 176 6.55 12.33 11.79
CA LEU A 176 6.79 13.20 10.63
C LEU A 176 7.72 14.39 10.93
N LYS A 177 7.88 14.79 12.20
CA LYS A 177 8.79 15.89 12.57
C LYS A 177 10.22 15.64 12.15
N THR A 178 10.65 14.38 12.07
CA THR A 178 12.04 14.00 11.83
C THR A 178 12.25 13.18 10.55
N ARG A 179 11.18 12.90 9.80
CA ARG A 179 11.23 12.01 8.62
C ARG A 179 10.49 12.61 7.44
N PRO A 180 11.13 12.76 6.27
CA PRO A 180 10.53 13.33 5.07
C PRO A 180 9.65 12.30 4.34
N VAL A 181 8.58 11.85 4.99
CA VAL A 181 7.60 10.91 4.43
C VAL A 181 6.21 11.53 4.43
N THR A 182 5.34 11.05 3.54
CA THR A 182 3.94 11.49 3.47
C THR A 182 3.06 10.46 4.15
N MET A 183 2.22 10.90 5.10
CA MET A 183 1.16 10.06 5.68
C MET A 183 -0.15 10.26 4.96
N ARG A 184 -0.89 9.20 4.73
CA ARG A 184 -2.26 9.20 4.22
C ARG A 184 -3.15 8.40 5.13
N TYR A 185 -4.18 9.05 5.63
CA TYR A 185 -5.25 8.39 6.35
C TYR A 185 -6.33 7.93 5.38
N ILE A 186 -6.83 6.74 5.62
CA ILE A 186 -7.87 6.10 4.81
C ILE A 186 -9.05 5.82 5.74
N GLU A 187 -10.24 6.29 5.37
CA GLU A 187 -11.45 5.93 6.10
C GLU A 187 -11.81 4.47 5.87
N LEU A 188 -12.32 3.81 6.91
CA LEU A 188 -12.90 2.50 6.76
C LEU A 188 -14.14 2.60 5.86
N MET A 189 -14.14 1.85 4.76
CA MET A 189 -15.28 1.81 3.85
C MET A 189 -16.22 0.66 4.25
N GLN A 190 -17.52 0.89 4.14
CA GLN A 190 -18.50 -0.18 4.29
C GLN A 190 -18.46 -1.07 3.03
N THR A 191 -18.27 -2.35 3.25
CA THR A 191 -18.40 -3.42 2.24
C THR A 191 -19.55 -4.36 2.63
N GLY A 192 -19.95 -5.26 1.74
CA GLY A 192 -21.04 -6.21 2.02
C GLY A 192 -20.82 -7.03 3.30
N ASP A 193 -19.56 -7.35 3.60
CA ASP A 193 -19.23 -8.33 4.64
C ASP A 193 -18.78 -7.69 5.97
N ASN A 194 -18.57 -6.36 6.02
CA ASN A 194 -18.00 -5.70 7.18
C ASN A 194 -18.94 -4.74 7.92
N ALA A 195 -20.26 -4.82 7.72
CA ALA A 195 -21.23 -3.87 8.26
C ALA A 195 -21.10 -3.68 9.79
N ALA A 196 -20.95 -4.76 10.54
CA ALA A 196 -20.80 -4.70 12.00
C ALA A 196 -19.47 -4.03 12.42
N LEU A 197 -18.38 -4.29 11.72
CA LEU A 197 -17.11 -3.63 11.94
C LEU A 197 -17.22 -2.15 11.59
N TYR A 198 -17.84 -1.83 10.44
CA TYR A 198 -18.03 -0.45 10.01
C TYR A 198 -18.79 0.37 11.04
N GLN A 199 -19.94 -0.11 11.51
CA GLN A 199 -20.73 0.59 12.53
C GLN A 199 -19.96 0.85 13.81
N ARG A 200 -19.14 -0.10 14.26
CA ARG A 200 -18.35 0.00 15.48
C ARG A 200 -17.11 0.90 15.33
N ALA A 201 -16.41 0.76 14.20
CA ALA A 201 -15.03 1.24 14.06
C ALA A 201 -14.85 2.41 13.09
N HIS A 202 -15.85 2.75 12.28
CA HIS A 202 -15.76 3.88 11.35
C HIS A 202 -15.64 5.20 12.10
N ILE A 203 -14.74 6.05 11.62
CA ILE A 203 -14.58 7.45 12.00
C ILE A 203 -14.28 8.25 10.75
N SER A 204 -14.92 9.43 10.61
CA SER A 204 -14.68 10.27 9.45
C SER A 204 -13.32 10.98 9.53
N ALA A 205 -12.59 11.00 8.41
CA ALA A 205 -11.36 11.77 8.28
C ALA A 205 -11.60 13.29 8.38
N CYS A 206 -12.84 13.75 8.21
CA CYS A 206 -13.18 15.17 8.41
C CYS A 206 -12.81 15.67 9.82
N LEU A 207 -12.83 14.79 10.82
CA LEU A 207 -12.41 15.15 12.18
C LEU A 207 -10.94 15.57 12.27
N LEU A 208 -10.10 15.09 11.38
CA LEU A 208 -8.69 15.49 11.33
C LEU A 208 -8.50 16.91 10.77
N TYR A 209 -9.43 17.37 9.90
CA TYR A 209 -9.40 18.71 9.32
C TYR A 209 -10.05 19.76 10.21
N THR A 210 -10.90 19.35 11.13
CA THR A 210 -11.59 20.24 12.08
C THR A 210 -10.86 20.37 13.43
N SER A 211 -9.81 19.58 13.66
CA SER A 211 -8.94 19.75 14.81
C SER A 211 -8.10 21.04 14.67
N PRO A 212 -7.91 21.84 15.74
CA PRO A 212 -7.06 23.01 15.70
C PRO A 212 -5.67 22.65 15.19
N SER A 213 -5.17 23.42 14.23
CA SER A 213 -3.79 23.27 13.76
C SER A 213 -2.83 23.62 14.90
N PRO A 214 -1.72 22.90 15.09
CA PRO A 214 -0.68 23.32 16.04
C PRO A 214 -0.05 24.68 15.71
N ARG A 215 -0.49 25.33 14.63
CA ARG A 215 -0.05 26.68 14.19
C ARG A 215 -1.06 27.77 14.50
N ASP A 216 -2.24 27.41 14.98
CA ASP A 216 -3.27 28.34 15.46
C ASP A 216 -3.12 28.49 16.99
#